data_6aa7a7813a0f66345fc6a9647790f88c
#
_entry.id   6aa7a7813a0f66345fc6a9647790f88c
#
_cell.length_a   1.000
_cell.length_b   1.000
_cell.length_c   1.000
_cell.angle_alpha   90.00
_cell.angle_beta   90.00
_cell.angle_gamma   90.00
#
_symmetry.space_group_name_H-M   'P 1'
#
loop_
_entity.id
_entity.type
_entity.pdbx_description
1 polymer ?
#
loop_
_entity_poly.entity_id
_entity_poly.type
_entity_poly.pdbx_seq_one_letter_code
_entity_poly.pdbx_strand_id
1 'polypeptide(L)'
;LLEGAEYLDLLCFDDLQLIAGHDEWERAVFNCYNRMLATSACMLVSSSLAHSQLTLGLPDLQSRLQSLSSYRLSDLNESERMAALKFKANIRGILVSDAVAEYIYTRCQRDAKSLFDLLNVLDRLSLVEQRKLTIPFVKQAMSW
;
A
#
# COMPACT_ATOMS: atom_id res chain seq x y z
N LEU A 1 -16.78 -14.27 12.39
CA LEU A 1 -15.72 -13.53 11.70
C LEU A 1 -14.39 -13.71 12.44
N LEU A 2 -13.28 -13.89 11.73
CA LEU A 2 -11.91 -13.97 12.24
C LEU A 2 -11.65 -15.11 13.28
N GLU A 3 -12.43 -16.18 13.27
CA GLU A 3 -12.14 -17.38 14.06
C GLU A 3 -10.93 -18.11 13.47
N GLY A 4 -10.01 -18.55 14.32
CA GLY A 4 -8.79 -19.24 13.92
C GLY A 4 -7.64 -18.30 13.51
N ALA A 5 -7.87 -16.99 13.42
CA ALA A 5 -6.82 -16.03 13.10
C ALA A 5 -5.73 -15.95 14.19
N GLU A 6 -6.06 -16.31 15.41
CA GLU A 6 -5.12 -16.39 16.55
C GLU A 6 -4.06 -17.50 16.43
N TYR A 7 -4.21 -18.41 15.48
CA TYR A 7 -3.22 -19.47 15.19
C TYR A 7 -2.22 -19.09 14.11
N LEU A 8 -2.35 -17.88 13.53
CA LEU A 8 -1.41 -17.34 12.57
C LEU A 8 -0.25 -16.66 13.29
N ASP A 9 0.96 -16.76 12.76
CA ASP A 9 2.12 -16.04 13.30
C ASP A 9 1.98 -14.52 13.15
N LEU A 10 1.37 -14.09 12.04
CA LEU A 10 1.12 -12.68 11.72
C LEU A 10 -0.27 -12.51 11.08
N LEU A 11 -1.04 -11.58 11.61
CA LEU A 11 -2.31 -11.12 11.05
C LEU A 11 -2.19 -9.65 10.64
N CYS A 12 -2.50 -9.36 9.37
CA CYS A 12 -2.45 -8.00 8.84
C CYS A 12 -3.86 -7.50 8.52
N PHE A 13 -4.22 -6.34 9.07
CA PHE A 13 -5.42 -5.58 8.67
C PHE A 13 -4.98 -4.37 7.86
N ASP A 14 -5.36 -4.36 6.59
CA ASP A 14 -5.10 -3.21 5.72
C ASP A 14 -6.33 -2.30 5.68
N ASP A 15 -6.09 -0.98 5.65
CA ASP A 15 -7.15 0.03 5.62
C ASP A 15 -8.17 -0.08 6.76
N LEU A 16 -7.71 -0.22 8.01
CA LEU A 16 -8.58 -0.42 9.18
C LEU A 16 -9.68 0.65 9.33
N GLN A 17 -9.48 1.85 8.81
CA GLN A 17 -10.52 2.91 8.84
C GLN A 17 -11.81 2.50 8.14
N LEU A 18 -11.78 1.49 7.25
CA LEU A 18 -12.97 1.02 6.54
C LEU A 18 -13.96 0.26 7.43
N ILE A 19 -13.53 -0.23 8.59
CA ILE A 19 -14.44 -0.88 9.54
C ILE A 19 -15.13 0.08 10.49
N ALA A 20 -14.74 1.36 10.49
CA ALA A 20 -15.32 2.37 11.38
C ALA A 20 -16.82 2.50 11.15
N GLY A 21 -17.61 2.37 12.22
CA GLY A 21 -19.07 2.38 12.18
C GLY A 21 -19.71 1.04 11.78
N HIS A 22 -18.93 -0.02 11.60
CA HIS A 22 -19.42 -1.36 11.35
C HIS A 22 -19.28 -2.24 12.60
N ASP A 23 -20.26 -2.20 13.48
CA ASP A 23 -20.25 -2.83 14.82
C ASP A 23 -19.80 -4.30 14.79
N GLU A 24 -20.23 -5.07 13.80
CA GLU A 24 -19.87 -6.48 13.69
C GLU A 24 -18.38 -6.67 13.44
N TRP A 25 -17.80 -5.86 12.55
CA TRP A 25 -16.38 -5.90 12.25
C TRP A 25 -15.53 -5.35 13.38
N GLU A 26 -15.94 -4.26 14.01
CA GLU A 26 -15.24 -3.71 15.16
C GLU A 26 -15.18 -4.72 16.32
N ARG A 27 -16.29 -5.41 16.62
CA ARG A 27 -16.32 -6.49 17.61
C ARG A 27 -15.47 -7.69 17.20
N ALA A 28 -15.50 -8.08 15.92
CA ALA A 28 -14.69 -9.20 15.43
C ALA A 28 -13.19 -8.91 15.56
N VAL A 29 -12.75 -7.71 15.20
CA VAL A 29 -11.34 -7.29 15.34
C VAL A 29 -10.94 -7.20 16.80
N PHE A 30 -11.80 -6.64 17.67
CA PHE A 30 -11.55 -6.57 19.12
C PHE A 30 -11.39 -7.96 19.75
N ASN A 31 -12.29 -8.88 19.42
CA ASN A 31 -12.23 -10.25 19.94
C ASN A 31 -10.99 -10.99 19.41
N CYS A 32 -10.66 -10.79 18.15
CA CYS A 32 -9.45 -11.33 17.54
C CYS A 32 -8.18 -10.81 18.24
N TYR A 33 -8.09 -9.50 18.45
CA TYR A 33 -6.99 -8.88 19.19
C TYR A 33 -6.81 -9.51 20.58
N ASN A 34 -7.91 -9.65 21.34
CA ASN A 34 -7.85 -10.23 22.68
C ASN A 34 -7.40 -11.70 22.67
N ARG A 35 -7.80 -12.49 21.67
CA ARG A 35 -7.30 -13.88 21.52
C ARG A 35 -5.82 -13.90 21.17
N MET A 36 -5.37 -13.02 20.29
CA MET A 36 -3.95 -12.92 19.90
C MET A 36 -3.04 -12.50 21.07
N LEU A 37 -3.51 -11.72 22.02
CA LEU A 37 -2.76 -11.38 23.24
C LEU A 37 -2.37 -12.61 24.08
N ALA A 38 -3.13 -13.71 23.98
CA ALA A 38 -2.84 -14.97 24.68
C ALA A 38 -1.86 -15.88 23.91
N THR A 39 -1.44 -15.47 22.74
CA THR A 39 -0.53 -16.21 21.84
C THR A 39 0.74 -15.40 21.59
N SER A 40 1.69 -15.98 20.85
CA SER A 40 2.87 -15.25 20.34
C SER A 40 2.62 -14.59 18.99
N ALA A 41 1.36 -14.55 18.52
CA ALA A 41 0.98 -13.99 17.24
C ALA A 41 1.15 -12.46 17.22
N CYS A 42 1.56 -11.94 16.08
CA CYS A 42 1.70 -10.51 15.84
C CYS A 42 0.52 -9.97 15.05
N MET A 43 0.05 -8.76 15.39
CA MET A 43 -0.95 -8.02 14.63
C MET A 43 -0.32 -6.78 14.02
N LEU A 44 -0.46 -6.62 12.71
CA LEU A 44 -0.08 -5.43 11.97
C LEU A 44 -1.34 -4.76 11.42
N VAL A 45 -1.44 -3.46 11.63
CA VAL A 45 -2.60 -2.68 11.19
C VAL A 45 -2.14 -1.50 10.37
N SER A 46 -2.72 -1.28 9.20
CA SER A 46 -2.54 -0.05 8.44
C SER A 46 -3.80 0.82 8.50
N SER A 47 -3.62 2.12 8.39
CA SER A 47 -4.71 3.09 8.25
C SER A 47 -4.21 4.33 7.52
N SER A 48 -5.05 4.92 6.67
CA SER A 48 -4.81 6.23 6.06
C SER A 48 -5.04 7.38 7.05
N LEU A 49 -5.72 7.10 8.17
CA LEU A 49 -5.96 8.06 9.25
C LEU A 49 -4.97 7.83 10.40
N ALA A 50 -4.50 8.90 11.02
CA ALA A 50 -3.78 8.77 12.28
C ALA A 50 -4.72 8.15 13.36
N HIS A 51 -4.17 7.38 14.28
CA HIS A 51 -4.96 6.74 15.35
C HIS A 51 -5.80 7.73 16.18
N SER A 52 -5.36 8.99 16.28
CA SER A 52 -6.12 10.07 16.94
C SER A 52 -7.31 10.57 16.13
N GLN A 53 -7.33 10.31 14.83
CA GLN A 53 -8.41 10.69 13.89
C GLN A 53 -9.34 9.52 13.57
N LEU A 54 -8.89 8.29 13.87
CA LEU A 54 -9.69 7.09 13.68
C LEU A 54 -10.72 7.04 14.81
N THR A 55 -11.99 7.23 14.46
CA THR A 55 -13.10 7.15 15.42
C THR A 55 -13.84 5.84 15.20
N LEU A 56 -13.77 4.94 16.18
CA LEU A 56 -14.49 3.67 16.18
C LEU A 56 -15.70 3.76 17.12
N GLY A 57 -16.74 3.01 16.80
CA GLY A 57 -17.93 2.89 17.64
C GLY A 57 -17.67 2.10 18.93
N LEU A 58 -16.66 1.20 18.94
CA LEU A 58 -16.26 0.40 20.08
C LEU A 58 -15.08 1.04 20.83
N PRO A 59 -15.30 1.72 21.98
CA PRO A 59 -14.24 2.43 22.71
C PRO A 59 -13.08 1.52 23.16
N ASP A 60 -13.40 0.27 23.48
CA ASP A 60 -12.40 -0.71 23.92
C ASP A 60 -11.42 -1.04 22.80
N LEU A 61 -11.90 -1.24 21.56
CA LEU A 61 -11.05 -1.44 20.39
C LEU A 61 -10.19 -0.21 20.13
N GLN A 62 -10.77 0.97 20.19
CA GLN A 62 -10.05 2.23 20.00
C GLN A 62 -8.90 2.36 21.01
N SER A 63 -9.16 2.09 22.28
CA SER A 63 -8.14 2.13 23.35
C SER A 63 -7.01 1.14 23.09
N ARG A 64 -7.33 -0.10 22.62
CA ARG A 64 -6.33 -1.11 22.28
C ARG A 64 -5.45 -0.66 21.11
N LEU A 65 -6.04 -0.14 20.05
CA LEU A 65 -5.29 0.36 18.89
C LEU A 65 -4.39 1.54 19.24
N GLN A 66 -4.84 2.44 20.12
CA GLN A 66 -4.03 3.56 20.60
C GLN A 66 -2.82 3.12 21.43
N SER A 67 -2.88 1.95 22.05
CA SER A 67 -1.75 1.40 22.81
C SER A 67 -0.70 0.71 21.95
N LEU A 68 -0.96 0.48 20.66
CA LEU A 68 0.01 -0.14 19.75
C LEU A 68 1.14 0.82 19.39
N SER A 69 2.32 0.24 19.10
CA SER A 69 3.42 1.00 18.51
C SER A 69 3.02 1.52 17.15
N SER A 70 3.02 2.84 16.98
CA SER A 70 2.57 3.50 15.75
C SER A 70 3.75 4.08 14.98
N TYR A 71 3.77 3.84 13.67
CA TYR A 71 4.76 4.37 12.74
C TYR A 71 4.04 5.15 11.64
N ARG A 72 4.43 6.40 11.46
CA ARG A 72 3.92 7.22 10.38
C ARG A 72 4.80 7.03 9.13
N LEU A 73 4.17 6.63 8.02
CA LEU A 73 4.82 6.63 6.73
C LEU A 73 4.69 8.04 6.12
N SER A 74 5.84 8.63 5.76
CA SER A 74 5.86 9.91 5.04
C SER A 74 5.66 9.67 3.55
N ASP A 75 5.00 10.62 2.90
CA ASP A 75 4.93 10.62 1.44
C ASP A 75 6.35 10.75 0.85
N LEU A 76 6.58 10.00 -0.21
CA LEU A 76 7.82 10.08 -0.96
C LEU A 76 7.95 11.46 -1.61
N ASN A 77 9.13 12.07 -1.54
CA ASN A 77 9.45 13.25 -2.32
C ASN A 77 9.67 12.88 -3.81
N GLU A 78 9.93 13.88 -4.65
CA GLU A 78 10.09 13.68 -6.10
C GLU A 78 11.22 12.70 -6.46
N SER A 79 12.40 12.88 -5.87
CA SER A 79 13.54 12.00 -6.13
C SER A 79 13.31 10.58 -5.64
N GLU A 80 12.64 10.43 -4.50
CA GLU A 80 12.28 9.14 -3.93
C GLU A 80 11.22 8.42 -4.78
N ARG A 81 10.24 9.14 -5.34
CA ARG A 81 9.24 8.55 -6.25
C ARG A 81 9.88 8.03 -7.53
N MET A 82 10.82 8.78 -8.12
CA MET A 82 11.56 8.33 -9.29
C MET A 82 12.44 7.11 -8.97
N ALA A 83 13.11 7.13 -7.83
CA ALA A 83 13.90 5.99 -7.35
C ALA A 83 13.01 4.76 -7.11
N ALA A 84 11.84 4.93 -6.48
CA ALA A 84 10.87 3.86 -6.25
C ALA A 84 10.30 3.29 -7.55
N LEU A 85 10.02 4.15 -8.55
CA LEU A 85 9.59 3.71 -9.89
C LEU A 85 10.65 2.81 -10.53
N LYS A 86 11.91 3.24 -10.54
CA LYS A 86 13.04 2.48 -11.10
C LYS A 86 13.27 1.17 -10.34
N PHE A 87 13.22 1.22 -9.00
CA PHE A 87 13.37 0.04 -8.16
C PHE A 87 12.26 -0.99 -8.44
N LYS A 88 10.99 -0.54 -8.49
CA LYS A 88 9.86 -1.42 -8.78
C LYS A 88 9.89 -2.01 -10.19
N ALA A 89 10.37 -1.25 -11.17
CA ALA A 89 10.62 -1.73 -12.53
C ALA A 89 11.73 -2.80 -12.54
N ASN A 90 12.83 -2.55 -11.83
CA ASN A 90 13.98 -3.48 -11.78
C ASN A 90 13.61 -4.84 -11.16
N ILE A 91 12.80 -4.86 -10.09
CA ILE A 91 12.28 -6.11 -9.48
C ILE A 91 11.53 -6.97 -10.52
N ARG A 92 10.91 -6.34 -11.52
CA ARG A 92 10.18 -7.01 -12.62
C ARG A 92 11.06 -7.30 -13.83
N GLY A 93 12.37 -7.04 -13.74
CA GLY A 93 13.29 -7.22 -14.88
C GLY A 93 13.18 -6.13 -15.95
N ILE A 94 12.50 -5.02 -15.67
CA ILE A 94 12.33 -3.91 -16.60
C ILE A 94 13.40 -2.85 -16.34
N LEU A 95 14.17 -2.51 -17.38
CA LEU A 95 15.14 -1.44 -17.30
C LEU A 95 14.47 -0.10 -17.65
N VAL A 96 14.44 0.80 -16.67
CA VAL A 96 13.95 2.18 -16.84
C VAL A 96 15.13 3.12 -16.64
N SER A 97 15.54 3.82 -17.72
CA SER A 97 16.61 4.84 -17.65
C SER A 97 16.10 6.10 -16.92
N ASP A 98 17.05 6.93 -16.46
CA ASP A 98 16.70 8.20 -15.80
C ASP A 98 15.86 9.09 -16.70
N ALA A 99 16.20 9.20 -17.99
CA ALA A 99 15.44 9.98 -18.96
C ALA A 99 14.00 9.47 -19.15
N VAL A 100 13.77 8.15 -19.09
CA VAL A 100 12.44 7.57 -19.18
C VAL A 100 11.67 7.80 -17.87
N ALA A 101 12.31 7.65 -16.72
CA ALA A 101 11.69 7.90 -15.42
C ALA A 101 11.24 9.37 -15.29
N GLU A 102 12.10 10.31 -15.65
CA GLU A 102 11.81 11.74 -15.66
C GLU A 102 10.69 12.08 -16.66
N TYR A 103 10.73 11.49 -17.85
CA TYR A 103 9.68 11.66 -18.86
C TYR A 103 8.31 11.20 -18.35
N ILE A 104 8.23 10.05 -17.68
CA ILE A 104 7.01 9.54 -17.05
C ILE A 104 6.56 10.48 -15.94
N TYR A 105 7.46 10.83 -15.03
CA TYR A 105 7.17 11.66 -13.88
C TYR A 105 6.59 13.03 -14.24
N THR A 106 7.07 13.63 -15.31
CA THR A 106 6.59 14.96 -15.77
C THR A 106 5.19 14.94 -16.38
N ARG A 107 4.66 13.76 -16.74
CA ARG A 107 3.37 13.59 -17.43
C ARG A 107 2.33 12.81 -16.65
N CYS A 108 2.75 12.05 -15.66
CA CYS A 108 1.86 11.32 -14.78
C CYS A 108 1.43 12.19 -13.59
N GLN A 109 0.34 11.82 -12.93
CA GLN A 109 0.01 12.40 -11.62
C GLN A 109 1.16 12.12 -10.64
N ARG A 110 1.52 13.16 -9.88
CA ARG A 110 2.72 13.15 -9.01
C ARG A 110 2.51 12.39 -7.70
N ASP A 111 1.73 11.33 -7.71
CA ASP A 111 1.53 10.42 -6.60
C ASP A 111 2.12 9.03 -6.90
N ALA A 112 2.53 8.31 -5.87
CA ALA A 112 3.20 7.03 -6.02
C ALA A 112 2.27 5.97 -6.65
N LYS A 113 0.98 6.00 -6.33
CA LYS A 113 0.00 5.04 -6.84
C LYS A 113 -0.14 5.16 -8.36
N SER A 114 -0.38 6.38 -8.86
CA SER A 114 -0.52 6.64 -10.30
C SER A 114 0.73 6.26 -11.08
N LEU A 115 1.94 6.53 -10.53
CA LEU A 115 3.20 6.10 -11.13
C LEU A 115 3.32 4.59 -11.22
N PHE A 116 2.90 3.87 -10.18
CA PHE A 116 2.97 2.41 -10.16
C PHE A 116 1.91 1.76 -11.04
N ASP A 117 0.71 2.34 -11.12
CA ASP A 117 -0.35 1.88 -12.02
C ASP A 117 0.07 2.07 -13.47
N LEU A 118 0.70 3.21 -13.80
CA LEU A 118 1.29 3.43 -15.11
C LEU A 118 2.38 2.42 -15.44
N LEU A 119 3.28 2.13 -14.48
CA LEU A 119 4.29 1.10 -14.66
C LEU A 119 3.67 -0.27 -14.95
N ASN A 120 2.55 -0.63 -14.30
CA ASN A 120 1.83 -1.88 -14.56
C ASN A 120 1.33 -1.96 -16.02
N VAL A 121 0.81 -0.85 -16.55
CA VAL A 121 0.34 -0.76 -17.93
C VAL A 121 1.52 -0.89 -18.91
N LEU A 122 2.59 -0.14 -18.68
CA LEU A 122 3.79 -0.16 -19.53
C LEU A 122 4.49 -1.51 -19.52
N ASP A 123 4.53 -2.18 -18.38
CA ASP A 123 5.07 -3.55 -18.25
C ASP A 123 4.32 -4.51 -19.18
N ARG A 124 3.00 -4.54 -19.08
CA ARG A 124 2.14 -5.40 -19.90
C ARG A 124 2.32 -5.12 -21.38
N LEU A 125 2.33 -3.85 -21.79
CA LEU A 125 2.51 -3.47 -23.20
C LEU A 125 3.92 -3.81 -23.71
N SER A 126 4.95 -3.61 -22.89
CA SER A 126 6.33 -3.97 -23.19
C SER A 126 6.48 -5.48 -23.46
N LEU A 127 5.81 -6.31 -22.66
CA LEU A 127 5.79 -7.77 -22.85
C LEU A 127 5.06 -8.17 -24.14
N VAL A 128 3.90 -7.58 -24.40
CA VAL A 128 3.10 -7.89 -25.61
C VAL A 128 3.84 -7.50 -26.87
N GLU A 129 4.45 -6.31 -26.91
CA GLU A 129 5.16 -5.79 -28.07
C GLU A 129 6.64 -6.26 -28.15
N GLN A 130 7.13 -6.95 -27.11
CA GLN A 130 8.53 -7.39 -26.96
C GLN A 130 9.54 -6.23 -27.15
N ARG A 131 9.20 -5.06 -26.61
CA ARG A 131 9.98 -3.83 -26.73
C ARG A 131 10.44 -3.31 -25.37
N LYS A 132 11.64 -2.72 -25.36
CA LYS A 132 12.18 -2.04 -24.17
C LYS A 132 11.43 -0.74 -23.90
N LEU A 133 11.37 -0.34 -22.63
CA LEU A 133 10.82 0.95 -22.23
C LEU A 133 11.76 2.08 -22.67
N THR A 134 11.37 2.75 -23.71
CA THR A 134 12.02 3.95 -24.26
C THR A 134 11.03 5.09 -24.31
N ILE A 135 11.50 6.36 -24.36
CA ILE A 135 10.60 7.52 -24.46
C ILE A 135 9.63 7.40 -25.65
N PRO A 136 10.08 7.02 -26.88
CA PRO A 136 9.15 6.83 -28.00
C PRO A 136 8.09 5.75 -27.73
N PHE A 137 8.48 4.64 -27.08
CA PHE A 137 7.54 3.59 -26.69
C PHE A 137 6.51 4.10 -25.70
N VAL A 138 6.93 4.81 -24.63
CA VAL A 138 6.03 5.39 -23.63
C VAL A 138 5.06 6.40 -24.27
N LYS A 139 5.53 7.25 -25.17
CA LYS A 139 4.69 8.16 -25.95
C LYS A 139 3.58 7.44 -26.70
N GLN A 140 3.96 6.41 -27.45
CA GLN A 140 3.03 5.62 -28.23
C GLN A 140 2.01 4.90 -27.33
N ALA A 141 2.49 4.22 -26.29
CA ALA A 141 1.67 3.43 -25.37
C ALA A 141 0.63 4.27 -24.60
N MET A 142 0.98 5.51 -24.27
CA MET A 142 0.16 6.40 -23.45
C MET A 142 -0.53 7.49 -24.25
N SER A 143 -0.33 7.55 -25.58
CA SER A 143 -0.86 8.62 -26.45
C SER A 143 -0.48 10.04 -26.01
N TRP A 144 0.75 10.21 -25.55
CA TRP A 144 1.31 11.48 -25.04
C TRP A 144 2.09 12.26 -26.09
#